data_ace12d021059eefe7b6529efcb6d6c08
#
_entry.id   ace12d021059eefe7b6529efcb6d6c08
#
_cell.length_a   1.000
_cell.length_b   1.000
_cell.length_c   1.000
_cell.angle_alpha   90.00
_cell.angle_beta   90.00
_cell.angle_gamma   90.00
#
_symmetry.space_group_name_H-M   'P 1'
#
loop_
_entity.id
_entity.type
_entity.pdbx_description
1 polymer ?
#
loop_
_entity_poly.entity_id
_entity_poly.type
_entity_poly.pdbx_seq_one_letter_code
_entity_poly.pdbx_strand_id
1 'polypeptide(L)'
;MFRYSKRLMTALLVLVGLTAAACSTASSATTAGACPPQKSPVVTLAAYSTVYDVYGKLISAFQDQWKQAHGGQQVIFQTSFGGSTTQAQNVASGFPADIVALSLAPDVEIIQKAGLITHDWTTDPDGGIVATTPVVFDVRPGNPKHVVDWNDLTQAGLQILTPDPSQSGGAKWNIVAAYGASLRGKVPGTPATTSGAQALLTGIFKNVTVMDKSANDSLKNFQSGNGDVAVTYENQVLTAIAGGKSDQEVLPPSTVLIQTPTVVVDRNARKHCVLPIANAFVQFLHTPDAQTIFQTVGYFRPIDPAQAQKGIADLKQQPVQDLFTTDDIGGWDQLVNTTVFGPNGAFTQALKAAKG
;
A
#
# COMPACT_ATOMS: atom_id res chain seq x y z
N MET A 1 -73.85 -72.51 18.21
CA MET A 1 -73.66 -73.85 17.69
C MET A 1 -72.17 -74.13 17.56
N PHE A 2 -71.67 -75.09 18.36
CA PHE A 2 -70.56 -75.98 18.16
C PHE A 2 -69.16 -75.36 17.72
N ARG A 3 -68.01 -75.79 18.19
CA ARG A 3 -67.49 -76.64 19.28
C ARG A 3 -65.97 -76.41 19.34
N TYR A 4 -65.47 -76.39 20.57
CA TYR A 4 -64.12 -76.74 21.03
C TYR A 4 -63.21 -77.50 20.08
N SER A 5 -61.86 -77.14 20.11
CA SER A 5 -60.86 -78.13 20.43
C SER A 5 -59.55 -77.50 20.89
N LYS A 6 -59.07 -77.91 22.05
CA LYS A 6 -57.77 -77.72 22.69
C LYS A 6 -56.72 -78.59 22.00
N ARG A 7 -55.49 -78.18 21.98
CA ARG A 7 -54.24 -78.97 22.25
C ARG A 7 -53.08 -77.94 22.23
N LEU A 8 -52.52 -77.72 23.28
CA LEU A 8 -51.33 -78.10 24.06
C LEU A 8 -50.06 -78.41 23.28
N MET A 9 -48.93 -77.84 23.86
CA MET A 9 -47.52 -78.18 23.76
C MET A 9 -46.81 -77.54 22.56
N THR A 10 -45.68 -76.89 22.69
CA THR A 10 -44.48 -77.09 23.53
C THR A 10 -43.64 -75.80 23.51
N ALA A 11 -43.07 -75.46 24.66
CA ALA A 11 -42.10 -74.38 24.81
C ALA A 11 -40.77 -74.75 24.13
N LEU A 12 -40.22 -73.83 23.33
CA LEU A 12 -38.79 -73.90 22.93
C LEU A 12 -38.22 -72.45 23.15
N LEU A 13 -37.45 -72.35 24.22
CA LEU A 13 -36.63 -71.15 24.49
C LEU A 13 -35.50 -71.07 23.43
N VAL A 14 -35.55 -70.11 22.56
CA VAL A 14 -34.39 -69.73 21.75
C VAL A 14 -33.87 -68.42 22.32
N LEU A 15 -32.75 -68.48 23.01
CA LEU A 15 -31.95 -67.35 23.46
C LEU A 15 -31.29 -66.72 22.23
N VAL A 16 -31.87 -65.58 21.74
CA VAL A 16 -31.22 -64.77 20.72
C VAL A 16 -30.40 -63.72 21.44
N GLY A 17 -29.11 -63.91 21.47
CA GLY A 17 -28.15 -62.90 21.95
C GLY A 17 -28.22 -61.64 21.09
N LEU A 18 -28.69 -60.52 21.66
CA LEU A 18 -28.53 -59.21 21.10
C LEU A 18 -27.04 -58.78 21.24
N THR A 19 -26.26 -58.99 20.19
CA THR A 19 -24.98 -58.23 20.05
C THR A 19 -25.33 -56.78 19.68
N ALA A 20 -25.30 -55.92 20.67
CA ALA A 20 -25.30 -54.47 20.44
C ALA A 20 -24.03 -54.08 19.73
N ALA A 21 -24.07 -53.97 18.42
CA ALA A 21 -23.04 -53.29 17.64
C ALA A 21 -23.14 -51.77 18.01
N ALA A 22 -22.30 -51.38 18.95
CA ALA A 22 -22.04 -49.97 19.22
C ALA A 22 -21.32 -49.40 17.97
N CYS A 23 -22.09 -48.85 17.03
CA CYS A 23 -21.55 -47.92 16.06
C CYS A 23 -21.05 -46.69 16.85
N SER A 24 -19.79 -46.73 17.27
CA SER A 24 -19.07 -45.54 17.62
C SER A 24 -18.97 -44.67 16.35
N THR A 25 -19.91 -43.77 16.16
CA THR A 25 -19.69 -42.61 15.29
C THR A 25 -18.52 -41.88 15.91
N ALA A 26 -17.31 -42.20 15.41
CA ALA A 26 -16.17 -41.31 15.57
C ALA A 26 -16.60 -40.01 14.90
N SER A 27 -17.08 -39.05 15.71
CA SER A 27 -17.12 -37.66 15.31
C SER A 27 -15.69 -37.32 14.95
N SER A 28 -15.41 -37.36 13.66
CA SER A 28 -14.24 -36.67 13.13
C SER A 28 -14.40 -35.19 13.53
N ALA A 29 -13.87 -34.86 14.70
CA ALA A 29 -13.57 -33.48 15.00
C ALA A 29 -12.69 -33.04 13.83
N THR A 30 -13.29 -32.35 12.89
CA THR A 30 -12.58 -31.65 11.83
C THR A 30 -11.72 -30.63 12.59
N THR A 31 -10.47 -31.02 12.88
CA THR A 31 -9.44 -30.09 13.34
C THR A 31 -9.39 -29.02 12.28
N ALA A 32 -9.96 -27.85 12.61
CA ALA A 32 -9.90 -26.68 11.75
C ALA A 32 -8.44 -26.46 11.38
N GLY A 33 -8.09 -26.81 10.13
CA GLY A 33 -7.08 -26.12 9.40
C GLY A 33 -5.62 -26.52 9.61
N ALA A 34 -5.24 -27.79 9.66
CA ALA A 34 -3.86 -28.14 9.34
C ALA A 34 -3.66 -27.95 7.82
N CYS A 35 -2.86 -26.94 7.47
CA CYS A 35 -2.50 -26.73 6.07
C CYS A 35 -1.70 -27.92 5.52
N PRO A 36 -2.11 -28.51 4.38
CA PRO A 36 -1.34 -29.58 3.77
C PRO A 36 0.02 -29.05 3.29
N PRO A 37 1.09 -29.86 3.33
CA PRO A 37 2.37 -29.49 2.75
C PRO A 37 2.23 -29.10 1.28
N GLN A 38 2.71 -27.90 0.92
CA GLN A 38 2.70 -27.42 -0.47
C GLN A 38 4.11 -27.55 -1.06
N LYS A 39 4.22 -28.14 -2.23
CA LYS A 39 5.51 -28.27 -2.94
C LYS A 39 5.98 -26.92 -3.47
N SER A 40 5.05 -26.12 -3.98
CA SER A 40 5.30 -24.79 -4.55
C SER A 40 4.16 -23.87 -4.12
N PRO A 41 4.21 -23.35 -2.88
CA PRO A 41 3.17 -22.43 -2.38
C PRO A 41 3.14 -21.15 -3.23
N VAL A 42 1.92 -20.63 -3.45
CA VAL A 42 1.67 -19.42 -4.22
C VAL A 42 1.24 -18.33 -3.26
N VAL A 43 1.98 -17.23 -3.24
CA VAL A 43 1.68 -16.00 -2.47
C VAL A 43 1.20 -14.93 -3.43
N THR A 44 0.08 -14.31 -3.15
CA THR A 44 -0.47 -13.21 -3.94
C THR A 44 -0.18 -11.87 -3.26
N LEU A 45 0.53 -10.99 -3.98
CA LEU A 45 0.87 -9.63 -3.54
C LEU A 45 0.05 -8.60 -4.32
N ALA A 46 -0.71 -7.75 -3.64
CA ALA A 46 -1.30 -6.55 -4.21
C ALA A 46 -0.48 -5.32 -3.80
N ALA A 47 0.06 -4.59 -4.75
CA ALA A 47 0.98 -3.48 -4.49
C ALA A 47 0.61 -2.21 -5.26
N TYR A 48 1.02 -1.06 -4.71
CA TYR A 48 0.91 0.19 -5.42
C TYR A 48 1.90 0.26 -6.60
N SER A 49 1.56 1.06 -7.62
CA SER A 49 2.16 0.95 -8.96
C SER A 49 3.65 1.25 -9.02
N THR A 50 4.16 2.15 -8.17
CA THR A 50 5.53 2.69 -8.29
C THR A 50 6.62 1.74 -7.80
N VAL A 51 6.24 0.64 -7.14
CA VAL A 51 7.20 -0.34 -6.59
C VAL A 51 7.40 -1.57 -7.48
N TYR A 52 6.84 -1.56 -8.69
CA TYR A 52 6.89 -2.71 -9.59
C TYR A 52 8.31 -3.29 -9.75
N ASP A 53 9.28 -2.44 -10.11
CA ASP A 53 10.65 -2.89 -10.41
C ASP A 53 11.38 -3.36 -9.14
N VAL A 54 11.28 -2.61 -8.04
CA VAL A 54 11.97 -2.94 -6.79
C VAL A 54 11.40 -4.20 -6.16
N TYR A 55 10.08 -4.39 -6.18
CA TYR A 55 9.48 -5.64 -5.66
C TYR A 55 9.82 -6.85 -6.50
N GLY A 56 10.04 -6.71 -7.81
CA GLY A 56 10.57 -7.78 -8.64
C GLY A 56 11.93 -8.30 -8.13
N LYS A 57 12.82 -7.40 -7.72
CA LYS A 57 14.14 -7.76 -7.14
C LYS A 57 14.02 -8.30 -5.72
N LEU A 58 13.18 -7.70 -4.87
CA LEU A 58 12.93 -8.18 -3.50
C LEU A 58 12.34 -9.59 -3.49
N ILE A 59 11.36 -9.86 -4.35
CA ILE A 59 10.75 -11.18 -4.49
C ILE A 59 11.81 -12.20 -4.92
N SER A 60 12.64 -11.88 -5.92
CA SER A 60 13.70 -12.79 -6.36
C SER A 60 14.69 -13.09 -5.23
N ALA A 61 15.16 -12.08 -4.51
CA ALA A 61 16.08 -12.25 -3.38
C ALA A 61 15.46 -13.10 -2.26
N PHE A 62 14.19 -12.86 -1.91
CA PHE A 62 13.48 -13.66 -0.93
C PHE A 62 13.31 -15.12 -1.39
N GLN A 63 12.95 -15.36 -2.65
CA GLN A 63 12.79 -16.71 -3.19
C GLN A 63 14.08 -17.52 -3.11
N ASP A 64 15.23 -16.89 -3.39
CA ASP A 64 16.54 -17.52 -3.28
C ASP A 64 16.89 -17.86 -1.82
N GLN A 65 16.67 -16.93 -0.90
CA GLN A 65 16.88 -17.15 0.53
C GLN A 65 15.94 -18.23 1.09
N TRP A 66 14.66 -18.18 0.74
CA TRP A 66 13.68 -19.16 1.15
C TRP A 66 14.05 -20.58 0.68
N LYS A 67 14.40 -20.71 -0.59
CA LYS A 67 14.81 -22.00 -1.19
C LYS A 67 16.02 -22.60 -0.48
N GLN A 68 17.01 -21.77 -0.13
CA GLN A 68 18.20 -22.23 0.61
C GLN A 68 17.83 -22.70 2.03
N ALA A 69 16.99 -21.97 2.74
CA ALA A 69 16.60 -22.25 4.12
C ALA A 69 15.62 -23.42 4.25
N HIS A 70 14.85 -23.75 3.20
CA HIS A 70 13.75 -24.72 3.25
C HIS A 70 13.94 -25.93 2.31
N GLY A 71 15.18 -26.43 2.20
CA GLY A 71 15.45 -27.69 1.49
C GLY A 71 15.08 -27.69 0.00
N GLY A 72 15.16 -26.53 -0.65
CA GLY A 72 14.86 -26.39 -2.07
C GLY A 72 13.40 -26.08 -2.40
N GLN A 73 12.54 -25.84 -1.41
CA GLN A 73 11.15 -25.44 -1.65
C GLN A 73 11.10 -24.12 -2.42
N GLN A 74 10.35 -24.09 -3.52
CA GLN A 74 10.13 -22.89 -4.31
C GLN A 74 8.83 -22.21 -3.88
N VAL A 75 8.87 -20.88 -3.73
CA VAL A 75 7.69 -20.03 -3.52
C VAL A 75 7.40 -19.28 -4.82
N ILE A 76 6.14 -19.25 -5.24
CA ILE A 76 5.69 -18.51 -6.40
C ILE A 76 4.98 -17.25 -5.94
N PHE A 77 5.33 -16.10 -6.50
CA PHE A 77 4.58 -14.86 -6.27
C PHE A 77 3.71 -14.52 -7.49
N GLN A 78 2.43 -14.28 -7.22
CA GLN A 78 1.51 -13.63 -8.15
C GLN A 78 1.35 -12.18 -7.71
N THR A 79 1.50 -11.24 -8.63
CA THR A 79 1.53 -9.81 -8.30
C THR A 79 0.46 -9.04 -9.05
N SER A 80 -0.15 -8.07 -8.38
CA SER A 80 -1.08 -7.08 -8.95
C SER A 80 -0.58 -5.69 -8.58
N PHE A 81 -0.40 -4.81 -9.57
CA PHE A 81 0.07 -3.43 -9.36
C PHE A 81 -0.97 -2.44 -9.88
N GLY A 82 -1.21 -1.37 -9.10
CA GLY A 82 -2.18 -0.35 -9.46
C GLY A 82 -2.20 0.83 -8.50
N GLY A 83 -3.22 1.66 -8.56
CA GLY A 83 -3.42 2.71 -7.56
C GLY A 83 -3.61 2.11 -6.17
N SER A 84 -2.94 2.63 -5.16
CA SER A 84 -2.92 2.06 -3.80
C SER A 84 -4.33 1.94 -3.21
N THR A 85 -5.13 2.99 -3.31
CA THR A 85 -6.52 2.98 -2.81
C THR A 85 -7.39 1.97 -3.59
N THR A 86 -7.19 1.86 -4.91
CA THR A 86 -7.87 0.84 -5.73
C THR A 86 -7.48 -0.58 -5.31
N GLN A 87 -6.19 -0.84 -5.04
CA GLN A 87 -5.74 -2.15 -4.55
C GLN A 87 -6.37 -2.47 -3.19
N ALA A 88 -6.40 -1.51 -2.27
CA ALA A 88 -7.03 -1.71 -0.96
C ALA A 88 -8.52 -2.05 -1.09
N GLN A 89 -9.26 -1.32 -1.92
CA GLN A 89 -10.67 -1.56 -2.19
C GLN A 89 -10.92 -2.93 -2.84
N ASN A 90 -10.09 -3.32 -3.81
CA ASN A 90 -10.16 -4.62 -4.45
C ASN A 90 -9.96 -5.76 -3.44
N VAL A 91 -8.96 -5.65 -2.56
CA VAL A 91 -8.71 -6.66 -1.53
C VAL A 91 -9.86 -6.72 -0.53
N ALA A 92 -10.35 -5.57 -0.06
CA ALA A 92 -11.52 -5.50 0.83
C ALA A 92 -12.78 -6.08 0.20
N SER A 93 -12.90 -6.02 -1.14
CA SER A 93 -14.02 -6.56 -1.93
C SER A 93 -13.82 -8.01 -2.39
N GLY A 94 -12.74 -8.68 -1.97
CA GLY A 94 -12.52 -10.12 -2.21
C GLY A 94 -11.40 -10.50 -3.15
N PHE A 95 -10.57 -9.56 -3.63
CA PHE A 95 -9.33 -9.93 -4.32
C PHE A 95 -8.41 -10.69 -3.35
N PRO A 96 -7.93 -11.91 -3.72
CA PRO A 96 -7.35 -12.85 -2.76
C PRO A 96 -5.86 -12.58 -2.48
N ALA A 97 -5.48 -11.32 -2.20
CA ALA A 97 -4.11 -10.99 -1.83
C ALA A 97 -3.78 -11.53 -0.43
N ASP A 98 -2.59 -12.13 -0.29
CA ASP A 98 -2.02 -12.60 0.97
C ASP A 98 -1.17 -11.52 1.64
N ILE A 99 -0.62 -10.62 0.84
CA ILE A 99 0.19 -9.49 1.27
C ILE A 99 -0.27 -8.27 0.50
N VAL A 100 -0.30 -7.13 1.18
CA VAL A 100 -0.51 -5.83 0.55
C VAL A 100 0.71 -4.94 0.80
N ALA A 101 1.20 -4.30 -0.25
CA ALA A 101 2.18 -3.22 -0.19
C ALA A 101 1.49 -1.95 -0.69
N LEU A 102 1.13 -1.07 0.23
CA LEU A 102 0.32 0.12 -0.07
C LEU A 102 1.12 1.40 0.16
N SER A 103 0.68 2.49 -0.45
CA SER A 103 1.44 3.73 -0.35
C SER A 103 1.16 4.54 0.92
N LEU A 104 0.11 4.22 1.68
CA LEU A 104 -0.25 4.95 2.91
C LEU A 104 -1.07 4.08 3.88
N ALA A 105 -0.96 4.37 5.17
CA ALA A 105 -1.65 3.66 6.25
C ALA A 105 -3.19 3.63 6.11
N PRO A 106 -3.91 4.70 5.74
CA PRO A 106 -5.36 4.66 5.55
C PRO A 106 -5.84 3.62 4.54
N ASP A 107 -5.04 3.28 3.53
CA ASP A 107 -5.41 2.23 2.57
C ASP A 107 -5.29 0.83 3.21
N VAL A 108 -4.36 0.60 4.15
CA VAL A 108 -4.31 -0.64 4.97
C VAL A 108 -5.53 -0.74 5.87
N GLU A 109 -5.95 0.38 6.48
CA GLU A 109 -7.14 0.43 7.34
C GLU A 109 -8.44 0.04 6.62
N ILE A 110 -8.56 0.30 5.31
CA ILE A 110 -9.72 -0.16 4.51
C ILE A 110 -9.82 -1.68 4.60
N ILE A 111 -8.71 -2.40 4.46
CA ILE A 111 -8.65 -3.87 4.50
C ILE A 111 -8.84 -4.38 5.94
N GLN A 112 -8.28 -3.67 6.93
CA GLN A 112 -8.45 -3.99 8.35
C GLN A 112 -9.92 -3.83 8.78
N LYS A 113 -10.59 -2.76 8.38
CA LYS A 113 -12.02 -2.52 8.62
C LYS A 113 -12.90 -3.58 7.96
N ALA A 114 -12.48 -4.17 6.83
CA ALA A 114 -13.12 -5.33 6.23
C ALA A 114 -12.85 -6.65 6.99
N GLY A 115 -12.06 -6.62 8.07
CA GLY A 115 -11.74 -7.74 8.93
C GLY A 115 -10.79 -8.77 8.30
N LEU A 116 -10.04 -8.41 7.25
CA LEU A 116 -9.11 -9.30 6.56
C LEU A 116 -7.70 -9.25 7.18
N ILE A 117 -7.26 -8.09 7.69
CA ILE A 117 -6.08 -7.93 8.54
C ILE A 117 -6.56 -7.99 9.98
N THR A 118 -6.04 -8.95 10.78
CA THR A 118 -6.54 -9.26 12.12
C THR A 118 -5.51 -9.05 13.22
N HIS A 119 -4.25 -8.83 12.88
CA HIS A 119 -3.20 -8.40 13.81
C HIS A 119 -3.08 -6.88 13.83
N ASP A 120 -2.42 -6.35 14.85
CA ASP A 120 -2.04 -4.94 14.90
C ASP A 120 -0.74 -4.76 14.11
N TRP A 121 -0.86 -4.42 12.82
CA TRP A 121 0.26 -4.25 11.93
C TRP A 121 1.19 -3.08 12.30
N THR A 122 0.71 -2.15 13.14
CA THR A 122 1.55 -1.03 13.61
C THR A 122 2.60 -1.48 14.63
N THR A 123 2.50 -2.73 15.13
CA THR A 123 3.50 -3.36 16.00
C THR A 123 4.57 -4.14 15.23
N ASP A 124 4.43 -4.26 13.92
CA ASP A 124 5.47 -4.83 13.06
C ASP A 124 6.73 -3.96 13.07
N PRO A 125 7.89 -4.46 12.64
CA PRO A 125 9.11 -3.65 12.58
C PRO A 125 8.87 -2.31 11.87
N ASP A 126 9.45 -1.24 12.39
CA ASP A 126 9.31 0.13 11.88
C ASP A 126 7.84 0.59 11.73
N GLY A 127 6.92 0.06 12.54
CA GLY A 127 5.49 0.34 12.42
C GLY A 127 4.86 -0.19 11.14
N GLY A 128 5.38 -1.28 10.59
CA GLY A 128 4.96 -1.86 9.30
C GLY A 128 5.45 -1.07 8.07
N ILE A 129 6.24 -0.01 8.26
CA ILE A 129 6.78 0.82 7.18
C ILE A 129 8.05 0.17 6.61
N VAL A 130 8.06 -0.11 5.32
CA VAL A 130 9.19 -0.79 4.65
C VAL A 130 10.06 0.13 3.80
N ALA A 131 9.54 1.28 3.40
CA ALA A 131 10.27 2.23 2.56
C ALA A 131 9.73 3.65 2.72
N THR A 132 10.60 4.66 2.47
CA THR A 132 10.24 6.08 2.54
C THR A 132 10.77 6.84 1.34
N THR A 133 10.10 7.93 0.97
CA THR A 133 10.49 8.82 -0.12
C THR A 133 9.77 10.17 0.04
N PRO A 134 10.35 11.32 -0.32
CA PRO A 134 9.61 12.59 -0.31
C PRO A 134 8.73 12.75 -1.56
N VAL A 135 7.75 13.66 -1.48
CA VAL A 135 7.07 14.20 -2.66
C VAL A 135 7.96 15.24 -3.32
N VAL A 136 8.08 15.16 -4.64
CA VAL A 136 8.88 16.08 -5.48
C VAL A 136 8.10 16.51 -6.71
N PHE A 137 8.67 17.45 -7.46
CA PHE A 137 8.21 17.81 -8.80
C PHE A 137 9.16 17.17 -9.84
N ASP A 138 8.58 16.49 -10.82
CA ASP A 138 9.26 16.12 -12.04
C ASP A 138 8.97 17.20 -13.09
N VAL A 139 10.01 17.87 -13.56
CA VAL A 139 9.88 18.99 -14.50
C VAL A 139 10.59 18.71 -15.83
N ARG A 140 10.25 19.44 -16.85
CA ARG A 140 10.94 19.37 -18.13
C ARG A 140 12.40 19.74 -18.00
N PRO A 141 13.32 19.18 -18.82
CA PRO A 141 14.74 19.50 -18.78
C PRO A 141 15.02 20.99 -18.82
N GLY A 142 15.88 21.44 -17.92
CA GLY A 142 16.20 22.85 -17.74
C GLY A 142 15.14 23.69 -17.01
N ASN A 143 14.07 23.05 -16.52
CA ASN A 143 13.00 23.68 -15.76
C ASN A 143 12.49 25.01 -16.39
N PRO A 144 11.96 24.97 -17.62
CA PRO A 144 11.62 26.16 -18.37
C PRO A 144 10.49 27.00 -17.74
N LYS A 145 9.76 26.46 -16.79
CA LYS A 145 8.70 27.12 -16.04
C LYS A 145 9.18 27.68 -14.69
N HIS A 146 10.46 27.48 -14.36
CA HIS A 146 11.09 27.94 -13.11
C HIS A 146 10.35 27.52 -11.85
N VAL A 147 9.81 26.29 -11.83
CA VAL A 147 9.12 25.72 -10.68
C VAL A 147 10.14 25.28 -9.65
N VAL A 148 10.11 25.86 -8.44
CA VAL A 148 11.04 25.55 -7.34
C VAL A 148 10.32 25.31 -6.00
N ASP A 149 9.08 25.79 -5.86
CA ASP A 149 8.28 25.67 -4.64
C ASP A 149 6.78 25.47 -4.96
N TRP A 150 6.01 25.09 -3.97
CA TRP A 150 4.56 24.81 -4.09
C TRP A 150 3.77 25.99 -4.66
N ASN A 151 4.14 27.25 -4.33
CA ASN A 151 3.46 28.42 -4.84
C ASN A 151 3.65 28.59 -6.36
N ASP A 152 4.75 28.13 -6.93
CA ASP A 152 5.00 28.22 -8.36
C ASP A 152 4.01 27.34 -9.16
N LEU A 153 3.45 26.32 -8.54
CA LEU A 153 2.41 25.48 -9.15
C LEU A 153 1.09 26.23 -9.38
N THR A 154 0.93 27.45 -8.81
CA THR A 154 -0.25 28.30 -9.02
C THR A 154 -0.12 29.25 -10.21
N GLN A 155 1.02 29.26 -10.92
CA GLN A 155 1.28 30.12 -12.10
C GLN A 155 0.23 29.86 -13.18
N ALA A 156 -0.36 30.95 -13.70
CA ALA A 156 -1.37 30.83 -14.75
C ALA A 156 -0.83 30.15 -16.01
N GLY A 157 -1.55 29.17 -16.52
CA GLY A 157 -1.19 28.44 -17.74
C GLY A 157 -0.16 27.31 -17.54
N LEU A 158 0.29 27.05 -16.30
CA LEU A 158 1.06 25.86 -16.00
C LEU A 158 0.16 24.62 -16.14
N GLN A 159 0.69 23.55 -16.73
CA GLN A 159 -0.01 22.27 -16.87
C GLN A 159 0.57 21.24 -15.93
N ILE A 160 -0.23 20.85 -14.93
CA ILE A 160 0.18 19.90 -13.88
C ILE A 160 -0.48 18.55 -14.11
N LEU A 161 0.32 17.49 -13.97
CA LEU A 161 -0.14 16.11 -13.89
C LEU A 161 -0.02 15.62 -12.44
N THR A 162 -1.04 14.97 -11.95
CA THR A 162 -1.05 14.27 -10.66
C THR A 162 -2.07 13.15 -10.72
N PRO A 163 -1.91 12.05 -9.99
CA PRO A 163 -2.93 11.00 -10.02
C PRO A 163 -4.23 11.42 -9.30
N ASP A 164 -5.29 10.62 -9.49
CA ASP A 164 -6.60 10.82 -8.86
C ASP A 164 -6.58 10.32 -7.40
N PRO A 165 -6.88 11.16 -6.41
CA PRO A 165 -6.86 10.77 -4.99
C PRO A 165 -7.96 9.77 -4.59
N SER A 166 -8.97 9.56 -5.44
CA SER A 166 -9.97 8.51 -5.21
C SER A 166 -9.44 7.11 -5.52
N GLN A 167 -8.36 7.00 -6.31
CA GLN A 167 -7.78 5.75 -6.78
C GLN A 167 -6.33 5.54 -6.31
N SER A 168 -5.58 6.63 -6.19
CA SER A 168 -4.14 6.64 -5.92
C SER A 168 -3.81 7.22 -4.55
N GLY A 169 -3.13 6.44 -3.73
CA GLY A 169 -2.55 6.95 -2.49
C GLY A 169 -1.46 8.01 -2.75
N GLY A 170 -0.73 7.90 -3.88
CA GLY A 170 0.24 8.91 -4.29
C GLY A 170 -0.35 10.29 -4.45
N ALA A 171 -1.55 10.38 -5.01
CA ALA A 171 -2.26 11.65 -5.12
C ALA A 171 -2.60 12.26 -3.75
N LYS A 172 -2.96 11.42 -2.77
CA LYS A 172 -3.20 11.89 -1.40
C LYS A 172 -1.92 12.46 -0.78
N TRP A 173 -0.79 11.80 -1.00
CA TRP A 173 0.51 12.30 -0.55
C TRP A 173 0.88 13.65 -1.20
N ASN A 174 0.65 13.81 -2.50
CA ASN A 174 0.90 15.07 -3.22
C ASN A 174 0.09 16.23 -2.63
N ILE A 175 -1.18 15.97 -2.30
CA ILE A 175 -2.08 16.95 -1.67
C ILE A 175 -1.61 17.28 -0.25
N VAL A 176 -1.28 16.26 0.53
CA VAL A 176 -0.81 16.40 1.92
C VAL A 176 0.53 17.16 1.97
N ALA A 177 1.41 16.96 1.00
CA ALA A 177 2.67 17.68 0.91
C ALA A 177 2.46 19.19 0.73
N ALA A 178 1.64 19.59 -0.23
CA ALA A 178 1.32 21.00 -0.47
C ALA A 178 0.58 21.64 0.73
N TYR A 179 -0.42 20.92 1.26
CA TYR A 179 -1.19 21.33 2.43
C TYR A 179 -0.30 21.53 3.66
N GLY A 180 0.51 20.53 3.98
CA GLY A 180 1.37 20.53 5.16
C GLY A 180 2.47 21.59 5.09
N ALA A 181 3.13 21.75 3.93
CA ALA A 181 4.13 22.78 3.72
C ALA A 181 3.52 24.20 3.95
N SER A 182 2.30 24.44 3.42
CA SER A 182 1.59 25.69 3.62
C SER A 182 1.19 25.90 5.07
N LEU A 183 0.57 24.90 5.71
CA LEU A 183 0.11 24.99 7.11
C LEU A 183 1.25 25.26 8.08
N ARG A 184 2.45 24.74 7.79
CA ARG A 184 3.69 24.93 8.55
C ARG A 184 4.37 26.28 8.26
N GLY A 185 3.80 27.12 7.39
CA GLY A 185 4.36 28.43 7.03
C GLY A 185 5.63 28.36 6.19
N LYS A 186 5.81 27.28 5.44
CA LYS A 186 7.01 27.04 4.62
C LYS A 186 6.83 27.38 3.14
N VAL A 187 5.64 27.84 2.75
CA VAL A 187 5.36 28.27 1.37
C VAL A 187 5.33 29.81 1.32
N PRO A 188 6.28 30.47 0.64
CA PRO A 188 6.34 31.91 0.56
C PRO A 188 5.05 32.53 0.00
N GLY A 189 4.59 33.62 0.61
CA GLY A 189 3.38 34.32 0.19
C GLY A 189 2.06 33.65 0.54
N THR A 190 2.09 32.48 1.19
CA THR A 190 0.90 31.76 1.62
C THR A 190 0.74 31.84 3.14
N PRO A 191 -0.41 32.29 3.68
CA PRO A 191 -0.64 32.30 5.13
C PRO A 191 -0.58 30.90 5.74
N ALA A 192 0.08 30.76 6.89
CA ALA A 192 0.19 29.51 7.66
C ALA A 192 -1.13 29.17 8.39
N THR A 193 -2.20 28.98 7.64
CA THR A 193 -3.55 28.68 8.11
C THR A 193 -4.22 27.65 7.20
N THR A 194 -5.27 26.99 7.70
CA THR A 194 -6.08 26.09 6.89
C THR A 194 -6.65 26.77 5.64
N SER A 195 -7.09 28.04 5.76
CA SER A 195 -7.59 28.80 4.61
C SER A 195 -6.48 29.15 3.62
N GLY A 196 -5.26 29.46 4.09
CA GLY A 196 -4.10 29.66 3.22
C GLY A 196 -3.73 28.38 2.45
N ALA A 197 -3.68 27.24 3.15
CA ALA A 197 -3.43 25.96 2.51
C ALA A 197 -4.53 25.57 1.51
N GLN A 198 -5.80 25.85 1.83
CA GLN A 198 -6.92 25.66 0.89
C GLN A 198 -6.78 26.56 -0.35
N ALA A 199 -6.40 27.82 -0.19
CA ALA A 199 -6.18 28.73 -1.31
C ALA A 199 -5.04 28.26 -2.21
N LEU A 200 -3.92 27.79 -1.63
CA LEU A 200 -2.82 27.19 -2.36
C LEU A 200 -3.29 25.99 -3.18
N LEU A 201 -3.99 25.03 -2.54
CA LEU A 201 -4.54 23.85 -3.22
C LEU A 201 -5.50 24.27 -4.35
N THR A 202 -6.34 25.28 -4.14
CA THR A 202 -7.24 25.81 -5.18
C THR A 202 -6.44 26.30 -6.40
N GLY A 203 -5.36 27.06 -6.16
CA GLY A 203 -4.47 27.55 -7.22
C GLY A 203 -3.81 26.40 -7.99
N ILE A 204 -3.26 25.41 -7.29
CA ILE A 204 -2.65 24.21 -7.87
C ILE A 204 -3.66 23.46 -8.72
N PHE A 205 -4.86 23.16 -8.17
CA PHE A 205 -5.86 22.33 -8.86
C PHE A 205 -6.56 23.03 -10.01
N LYS A 206 -6.48 24.35 -10.16
CA LYS A 206 -6.83 25.06 -11.38
C LYS A 206 -5.90 24.74 -12.55
N ASN A 207 -4.67 24.38 -12.26
CA ASN A 207 -3.64 24.05 -13.24
C ASN A 207 -3.50 22.53 -13.47
N VAL A 208 -4.19 21.69 -12.69
CA VAL A 208 -4.21 20.24 -12.92
C VAL A 208 -5.03 19.92 -14.14
N THR A 209 -4.36 19.47 -15.19
CA THR A 209 -4.99 19.15 -16.50
C THR A 209 -5.38 17.67 -16.62
N VAL A 210 -4.65 16.78 -15.92
CA VAL A 210 -4.89 15.32 -15.94
C VAL A 210 -4.77 14.75 -14.54
N MET A 211 -5.72 13.88 -14.18
CA MET A 211 -5.66 13.03 -13.00
C MET A 211 -5.71 11.57 -13.43
N ASP A 212 -4.54 10.92 -13.47
CA ASP A 212 -4.41 9.53 -13.89
C ASP A 212 -4.78 8.55 -12.77
N LYS A 213 -5.03 7.27 -13.12
CA LYS A 213 -5.46 6.24 -12.15
C LYS A 213 -4.40 5.86 -11.12
N SER A 214 -3.13 6.03 -11.45
CA SER A 214 -2.01 5.72 -10.56
C SER A 214 -0.86 6.69 -10.76
N ALA A 215 0.06 6.76 -9.79
CA ALA A 215 1.25 7.59 -9.89
C ALA A 215 2.17 7.16 -11.06
N ASN A 216 2.25 5.86 -11.34
CA ASN A 216 3.01 5.35 -12.48
C ASN A 216 2.38 5.74 -13.84
N ASP A 217 1.04 5.76 -13.93
CA ASP A 217 0.37 6.23 -15.14
C ASP A 217 0.59 7.72 -15.34
N SER A 218 0.54 8.52 -14.27
CA SER A 218 0.80 9.96 -14.31
C SER A 218 2.23 10.26 -14.78
N LEU A 219 3.23 9.55 -14.24
CA LEU A 219 4.62 9.69 -14.68
C LEU A 219 4.79 9.30 -16.16
N LYS A 220 4.23 8.17 -16.59
CA LYS A 220 4.28 7.76 -18.01
C LYS A 220 3.61 8.78 -18.93
N ASN A 221 2.49 9.36 -18.50
CA ASN A 221 1.79 10.41 -19.23
C ASN A 221 2.68 11.65 -19.36
N PHE A 222 3.33 12.09 -18.28
CA PHE A 222 4.32 13.15 -18.30
C PHE A 222 5.47 12.81 -19.26
N GLN A 223 6.11 11.66 -19.14
CA GLN A 223 7.21 11.22 -20.01
C GLN A 223 6.83 11.09 -21.48
N SER A 224 5.54 10.98 -21.79
CA SER A 224 5.02 11.00 -23.16
C SER A 224 4.89 12.42 -23.74
N GLY A 225 5.29 13.45 -22.98
CA GLY A 225 5.32 14.84 -23.43
C GLY A 225 4.16 15.69 -22.95
N ASN A 226 3.23 15.16 -22.14
CA ASN A 226 2.08 15.90 -21.63
C ASN A 226 2.44 16.68 -20.36
N GLY A 227 1.94 17.90 -20.21
CA GLY A 227 2.12 18.78 -19.06
C GLY A 227 3.52 19.38 -18.93
N ASP A 228 3.64 20.34 -18.03
CA ASP A 228 4.89 21.03 -17.69
C ASP A 228 5.55 20.44 -16.44
N VAL A 229 4.73 19.93 -15.49
CA VAL A 229 5.15 19.40 -14.19
C VAL A 229 4.30 18.18 -13.83
N ALA A 230 4.95 17.13 -13.31
CA ALA A 230 4.29 16.07 -12.59
C ALA A 230 4.62 16.15 -11.10
N VAL A 231 3.61 16.13 -10.23
CA VAL A 231 3.83 16.01 -8.77
C VAL A 231 3.85 14.53 -8.45
N THR A 232 4.96 14.03 -7.92
CA THR A 232 5.21 12.60 -7.78
C THR A 232 6.19 12.27 -6.65
N TYR A 233 6.70 11.06 -6.61
CA TYR A 233 7.67 10.55 -5.64
C TYR A 233 9.10 10.73 -6.13
N GLU A 234 10.02 11.13 -5.24
CA GLU A 234 11.46 11.25 -5.58
C GLU A 234 12.01 9.95 -6.19
N ASN A 235 11.73 8.83 -5.57
CA ASN A 235 12.22 7.54 -6.02
C ASN A 235 11.81 7.20 -7.46
N GLN A 236 10.65 7.65 -7.93
CA GLN A 236 10.20 7.47 -9.31
C GLN A 236 11.04 8.30 -10.29
N VAL A 237 11.28 9.58 -9.96
CA VAL A 237 12.05 10.49 -10.80
C VAL A 237 13.50 10.00 -10.89
N LEU A 238 14.13 9.65 -9.77
CA LEU A 238 15.49 9.14 -9.74
C LEU A 238 15.63 7.82 -10.50
N THR A 239 14.66 6.91 -10.37
CA THR A 239 14.64 5.67 -11.16
C THR A 239 14.51 5.95 -12.65
N ALA A 240 13.69 6.91 -13.06
CA ALA A 240 13.53 7.31 -14.45
C ALA A 240 14.83 7.91 -15.00
N ILE A 241 15.48 8.81 -14.27
CA ILE A 241 16.78 9.41 -14.63
C ILE A 241 17.86 8.33 -14.76
N ALA A 242 17.94 7.39 -13.81
CA ALA A 242 18.86 6.27 -13.87
C ALA A 242 18.60 5.35 -15.07
N GLY A 243 17.33 5.20 -15.46
CA GLY A 243 16.90 4.50 -16.68
C GLY A 243 17.12 5.29 -17.98
N GLY A 244 17.77 6.45 -17.94
CA GLY A 244 18.12 7.26 -19.13
C GLY A 244 17.00 8.17 -19.62
N LYS A 245 15.97 8.43 -18.81
CA LYS A 245 14.94 9.43 -19.12
C LYS A 245 15.49 10.83 -18.91
N SER A 246 14.92 11.81 -19.62
CA SER A 246 15.29 13.21 -19.53
C SER A 246 14.52 13.98 -18.44
N ASP A 247 13.95 13.27 -17.48
CA ASP A 247 13.24 13.84 -16.34
C ASP A 247 14.21 14.69 -15.49
N GLN A 248 13.71 15.72 -14.85
CA GLN A 248 14.48 16.57 -13.93
C GLN A 248 13.73 16.74 -12.62
N GLU A 249 14.38 16.30 -11.55
CA GLU A 249 13.84 16.48 -10.21
C GLU A 249 13.95 17.92 -9.73
N VAL A 250 12.89 18.42 -9.10
CA VAL A 250 12.89 19.60 -8.25
C VAL A 250 12.34 19.20 -6.88
N LEU A 251 13.20 19.26 -5.89
CA LEU A 251 12.86 18.98 -4.49
C LEU A 251 12.40 20.30 -3.84
N PRO A 252 11.10 20.44 -3.47
CA PRO A 252 10.63 21.66 -2.81
C PRO A 252 11.26 21.81 -1.43
N PRO A 253 11.48 23.04 -0.93
CA PRO A 253 12.12 23.28 0.37
C PRO A 253 11.42 22.62 1.56
N SER A 254 10.10 22.48 1.50
CA SER A 254 9.29 21.75 2.49
C SER A 254 8.42 20.72 1.80
N THR A 255 8.49 19.48 2.25
CA THR A 255 7.70 18.37 1.68
C THR A 255 7.48 17.29 2.72
N VAL A 256 6.50 16.40 2.46
CA VAL A 256 6.17 15.28 3.35
C VAL A 256 7.04 14.07 3.06
N LEU A 257 7.44 13.37 4.12
CA LEU A 257 8.02 12.04 4.03
C LEU A 257 6.90 11.01 3.85
N ILE A 258 6.81 10.45 2.66
CA ILE A 258 5.95 9.32 2.36
C ILE A 258 6.47 8.10 3.11
N GLN A 259 5.58 7.40 3.80
CA GLN A 259 5.86 6.18 4.54
C GLN A 259 4.96 5.07 4.00
N THR A 260 5.57 4.02 3.43
CA THR A 260 4.84 2.98 2.70
C THR A 260 4.78 1.68 3.49
N PRO A 261 3.58 1.25 3.94
CA PRO A 261 3.41 0.01 4.68
C PRO A 261 3.34 -1.21 3.76
N THR A 262 3.86 -2.35 4.28
CA THR A 262 3.62 -3.67 3.70
C THR A 262 3.14 -4.63 4.79
N VAL A 263 1.95 -5.21 4.57
CA VAL A 263 1.20 -5.89 5.63
C VAL A 263 0.64 -7.23 5.13
N VAL A 264 0.64 -8.24 6.00
CA VAL A 264 0.01 -9.54 5.73
C VAL A 264 -1.51 -9.43 5.84
N VAL A 265 -2.23 -9.97 4.87
CA VAL A 265 -3.68 -10.12 4.89
C VAL A 265 -4.03 -11.46 5.53
N ASP A 266 -4.09 -11.48 6.86
CA ASP A 266 -4.13 -12.70 7.68
C ASP A 266 -5.15 -13.73 7.21
N ARG A 267 -6.39 -13.30 6.94
CA ARG A 267 -7.46 -14.24 6.59
C ARG A 267 -7.19 -14.93 5.26
N ASN A 268 -6.69 -14.20 4.29
CA ASN A 268 -6.35 -14.76 2.98
C ASN A 268 -5.13 -15.69 3.08
N ALA A 269 -4.05 -15.24 3.72
CA ALA A 269 -2.83 -16.00 3.90
C ALA A 269 -3.07 -17.31 4.68
N ARG A 270 -3.97 -17.30 5.69
CA ARG A 270 -4.41 -18.53 6.38
C ARG A 270 -5.22 -19.44 5.46
N LYS A 271 -6.18 -18.88 4.72
CA LYS A 271 -7.02 -19.63 3.78
C LYS A 271 -6.22 -20.32 2.68
N HIS A 272 -5.18 -19.64 2.18
CA HIS A 272 -4.29 -20.18 1.15
C HIS A 272 -3.14 -21.00 1.72
N CYS A 273 -3.05 -21.16 3.05
CA CYS A 273 -1.99 -21.89 3.74
C CYS A 273 -0.58 -21.36 3.48
N VAL A 274 -0.44 -20.05 3.33
CA VAL A 274 0.83 -19.36 3.07
C VAL A 274 1.21 -18.37 4.15
N LEU A 275 0.47 -18.29 5.26
CA LEU A 275 0.73 -17.33 6.34
C LEU A 275 2.19 -17.32 6.83
N PRO A 276 2.87 -18.46 7.07
CA PRO A 276 4.27 -18.43 7.49
C PRO A 276 5.20 -17.79 6.45
N ILE A 277 4.91 -18.01 5.16
CA ILE A 277 5.69 -17.46 4.05
C ILE A 277 5.42 -15.96 3.91
N ALA A 278 4.15 -15.54 4.01
CA ALA A 278 3.77 -14.14 3.96
C ALA A 278 4.43 -13.32 5.09
N ASN A 279 4.41 -13.86 6.33
CA ASN A 279 5.11 -13.25 7.47
C ASN A 279 6.62 -13.18 7.24
N ALA A 280 7.23 -14.26 6.76
CA ALA A 280 8.66 -14.28 6.49
C ALA A 280 9.05 -13.26 5.39
N PHE A 281 8.22 -13.08 4.36
CA PHE A 281 8.46 -12.06 3.34
C PHE A 281 8.37 -10.65 3.89
N VAL A 282 7.34 -10.34 4.69
CA VAL A 282 7.23 -9.00 5.32
C VAL A 282 8.41 -8.75 6.25
N GLN A 283 8.84 -9.73 7.07
CA GLN A 283 10.03 -9.60 7.90
C GLN A 283 11.32 -9.42 7.07
N PHE A 284 11.45 -10.13 5.94
CA PHE A 284 12.58 -9.98 5.04
C PHE A 284 12.72 -8.53 4.54
N LEU A 285 11.61 -7.83 4.28
CA LEU A 285 11.66 -6.44 3.80
C LEU A 285 12.35 -5.47 4.77
N HIS A 286 12.43 -5.79 6.06
CA HIS A 286 13.14 -5.02 7.09
C HIS A 286 14.62 -5.43 7.27
N THR A 287 15.09 -6.44 6.55
CA THR A 287 16.51 -6.85 6.62
C THR A 287 17.43 -5.85 5.93
N PRO A 288 18.71 -5.75 6.35
CA PRO A 288 19.70 -4.88 5.67
C PRO A 288 19.81 -5.14 4.17
N ASP A 289 19.72 -6.42 3.75
CA ASP A 289 19.79 -6.80 2.33
C ASP A 289 18.60 -6.25 1.54
N ALA A 290 17.39 -6.39 2.06
CA ALA A 290 16.20 -5.85 1.43
C ALA A 290 16.21 -4.32 1.41
N GLN A 291 16.65 -3.67 2.50
CA GLN A 291 16.79 -2.22 2.57
C GLN A 291 17.83 -1.70 1.58
N THR A 292 18.92 -2.43 1.36
CA THR A 292 19.88 -2.12 0.31
C THR A 292 19.23 -2.18 -1.09
N ILE A 293 18.37 -3.16 -1.35
CA ILE A 293 17.62 -3.25 -2.62
C ILE A 293 16.65 -2.06 -2.76
N PHE A 294 15.90 -1.71 -1.70
CA PHE A 294 15.03 -0.53 -1.73
C PHE A 294 15.81 0.73 -2.10
N GLN A 295 16.98 0.94 -1.52
CA GLN A 295 17.80 2.12 -1.75
C GLN A 295 18.47 2.11 -3.14
N THR A 296 19.17 1.03 -3.50
CA THR A 296 20.01 1.01 -4.70
C THR A 296 19.25 0.72 -6.01
N VAL A 297 18.14 0.01 -5.92
CA VAL A 297 17.29 -0.32 -7.09
C VAL A 297 16.07 0.59 -7.14
N GLY A 298 15.44 0.82 -6.00
CA GLY A 298 14.21 1.58 -5.91
C GLY A 298 14.41 3.07 -5.62
N TYR A 299 15.61 3.52 -5.30
CA TYR A 299 15.94 4.90 -4.92
C TYR A 299 15.13 5.43 -3.73
N PHE A 300 14.68 4.53 -2.85
CA PHE A 300 14.03 4.92 -1.61
C PHE A 300 15.03 5.47 -0.60
N ARG A 301 14.54 6.35 0.27
CA ARG A 301 15.33 6.86 1.39
C ARG A 301 15.32 5.88 2.56
N PRO A 302 16.26 5.99 3.53
CA PRO A 302 16.22 5.23 4.77
C PRO A 302 14.90 5.42 5.52
N ILE A 303 14.42 4.40 6.25
CA ILE A 303 13.17 4.46 7.01
C ILE A 303 13.26 5.50 8.14
N ASP A 304 14.41 5.64 8.79
CA ASP A 304 14.64 6.65 9.83
C ASP A 304 14.49 8.07 9.27
N PRO A 305 13.58 8.91 9.81
CA PRO A 305 13.29 10.22 9.26
C PRO A 305 14.50 11.18 9.24
N ALA A 306 15.37 11.11 10.24
CA ALA A 306 16.54 11.99 10.32
C ALA A 306 17.59 11.62 9.26
N GLN A 307 17.70 10.35 8.89
CA GLN A 307 18.53 9.90 7.78
C GLN A 307 17.84 10.16 6.44
N ALA A 308 16.53 9.93 6.36
CA ALA A 308 15.74 10.26 5.17
C ALA A 308 15.86 11.74 4.78
N GLN A 309 15.88 12.65 5.77
CA GLN A 309 16.07 14.08 5.52
C GLN A 309 17.43 14.40 4.86
N LYS A 310 18.48 13.67 5.22
CA LYS A 310 19.83 13.89 4.65
C LYS A 310 19.94 13.39 3.21
N GLY A 311 19.18 12.35 2.86
CA GLY A 311 19.32 11.62 1.61
C GLY A 311 20.64 10.81 1.52
N ILE A 312 20.81 10.11 0.44
CA ILE A 312 21.98 9.29 0.12
C ILE A 312 22.69 9.93 -1.08
N ALA A 313 23.81 10.59 -0.83
CA ALA A 313 24.53 11.39 -1.84
C ALA A 313 24.93 10.56 -3.08
N ASP A 314 25.39 9.32 -2.88
CA ASP A 314 25.78 8.42 -3.97
C ASP A 314 24.59 8.05 -4.89
N LEU A 315 23.37 8.16 -4.38
CA LEU A 315 22.13 7.97 -5.12
C LEU A 315 21.55 9.28 -5.66
N LYS A 316 22.28 10.38 -5.56
CA LYS A 316 21.89 11.74 -6.00
C LYS A 316 20.69 12.32 -5.23
N GLN A 317 20.35 11.75 -4.07
CA GLN A 317 19.32 12.30 -3.20
C GLN A 317 19.83 13.54 -2.48
N GLN A 318 19.13 14.66 -2.66
CA GLN A 318 19.48 15.91 -2.01
C GLN A 318 18.91 16.00 -0.58
N PRO A 319 19.57 16.68 0.36
CA PRO A 319 18.99 16.98 1.67
C PRO A 319 17.70 17.81 1.52
N VAL A 320 16.66 17.45 2.27
CA VAL A 320 15.42 18.22 2.36
C VAL A 320 15.53 19.23 3.47
N GLN A 321 15.21 20.51 3.22
CA GLN A 321 15.32 21.56 4.24
C GLN A 321 14.31 21.37 5.37
N ASP A 322 13.05 21.09 5.02
CA ASP A 322 11.95 20.81 5.98
C ASP A 322 11.21 19.55 5.51
N LEU A 323 11.64 18.40 6.01
CA LEU A 323 10.99 17.12 5.78
C LEU A 323 10.08 16.81 6.97
N PHE A 324 8.78 16.79 6.74
CA PHE A 324 7.79 16.55 7.77
C PHE A 324 7.04 15.22 7.55
N THR A 325 6.43 14.71 8.60
CA THR A 325 5.53 13.56 8.56
C THR A 325 4.07 13.99 8.69
N THR A 326 3.14 13.08 8.49
CA THR A 326 1.72 13.35 8.73
C THR A 326 1.42 13.70 10.18
N ASP A 327 2.20 13.18 11.13
CA ASP A 327 2.01 13.44 12.57
C ASP A 327 2.30 14.91 12.92
N ASP A 328 3.20 15.56 12.20
CA ASP A 328 3.49 16.99 12.35
C ASP A 328 2.33 17.90 11.97
N ILE A 329 1.31 17.36 11.31
CA ILE A 329 0.13 18.10 10.82
C ILE A 329 -1.20 17.44 11.22
N GLY A 330 -1.20 16.64 12.29
CA GLY A 330 -2.38 16.07 12.93
C GLY A 330 -2.68 14.61 12.63
N GLY A 331 -1.84 13.94 11.85
CA GLY A 331 -1.96 12.51 11.54
C GLY A 331 -3.03 12.14 10.53
N TRP A 332 -2.96 10.92 10.02
CA TRP A 332 -3.84 10.47 8.95
C TRP A 332 -5.33 10.51 9.29
N ASP A 333 -5.71 10.21 10.53
CA ASP A 333 -7.14 10.22 10.92
C ASP A 333 -7.77 11.61 10.72
N GLN A 334 -7.09 12.67 11.18
CA GLN A 334 -7.56 14.04 10.97
C GLN A 334 -7.53 14.45 9.49
N LEU A 335 -6.45 14.09 8.79
CA LEU A 335 -6.27 14.45 7.37
C LEU A 335 -7.39 13.84 6.50
N VAL A 336 -7.69 12.55 6.71
CA VAL A 336 -8.68 11.83 5.89
C VAL A 336 -10.10 12.22 6.25
N ASN A 337 -10.43 12.28 7.55
CA ASN A 337 -11.82 12.41 7.99
C ASN A 337 -12.30 13.86 8.12
N THR A 338 -11.38 14.83 8.32
CA THR A 338 -11.76 16.21 8.64
C THR A 338 -11.00 17.26 7.84
N THR A 339 -9.68 17.40 8.07
CA THR A 339 -8.94 18.61 7.71
C THR A 339 -8.63 18.75 6.22
N VAL A 340 -8.36 17.64 5.52
CA VAL A 340 -7.96 17.68 4.09
C VAL A 340 -9.00 17.02 3.20
N PHE A 341 -9.31 15.75 3.43
CA PHE A 341 -10.18 14.94 2.55
C PHE A 341 -11.61 14.80 3.06
N GLY A 342 -11.92 15.26 4.28
CA GLY A 342 -13.27 15.24 4.82
C GLY A 342 -14.26 16.06 3.97
N PRO A 343 -15.57 15.97 4.22
CA PRO A 343 -16.60 16.64 3.40
C PRO A 343 -16.40 18.16 3.27
N ASN A 344 -15.85 18.82 4.31
CA ASN A 344 -15.50 20.25 4.34
C ASN A 344 -13.98 20.48 4.39
N GLY A 345 -13.18 19.44 4.12
CA GLY A 345 -11.71 19.52 4.16
C GLY A 345 -11.14 20.43 3.08
N ALA A 346 -9.92 20.91 3.32
CA ALA A 346 -9.26 21.90 2.49
C ALA A 346 -9.16 21.48 1.01
N PHE A 347 -8.79 20.22 0.74
CA PHE A 347 -8.74 19.70 -0.63
C PHE A 347 -10.13 19.60 -1.26
N THR A 348 -11.11 19.05 -0.52
CA THR A 348 -12.49 18.90 -1.02
C THR A 348 -13.09 20.25 -1.44
N GLN A 349 -12.86 21.30 -0.67
CA GLN A 349 -13.30 22.66 -0.99
C GLN A 349 -12.47 23.27 -2.14
N ALA A 350 -11.14 23.07 -2.12
CA ALA A 350 -10.26 23.55 -3.19
C ALA A 350 -10.63 22.95 -4.55
N LEU A 351 -10.92 21.66 -4.61
CA LEU A 351 -11.32 20.99 -5.85
C LEU A 351 -12.66 21.51 -6.40
N LYS A 352 -13.63 21.78 -5.52
CA LYS A 352 -14.90 22.43 -5.90
C LYS A 352 -14.65 23.82 -6.49
N ALA A 353 -13.83 24.64 -5.82
CA ALA A 353 -13.52 26.01 -6.25
C ALA A 353 -12.65 26.06 -7.53
N ALA A 354 -11.87 25.03 -7.81
CA ALA A 354 -11.06 24.95 -9.01
C ALA A 354 -11.87 24.54 -10.28
N LYS A 355 -12.96 23.78 -10.09
CA LYS A 355 -13.82 23.28 -11.17
C LYS A 355 -15.05 24.15 -11.45
N GLY A 356 -15.41 25.02 -10.52
CA GLY A 356 -16.54 25.96 -10.66
C GLY A 356 -16.10 27.25 -11.26
#